data_cadaa944524c520c26aff867f44e871b
#
_entry.id   cadaa944524c520c26aff867f44e871b
#
_cell.length_a   1.000
_cell.length_b   1.000
_cell.length_c   1.000
_cell.angle_alpha   90.00
_cell.angle_beta   90.00
_cell.angle_gamma   90.00
#
_symmetry.space_group_name_H-M   'P 1'
#
loop_
_entity.id
_entity.type
_entity.pdbx_description
1 polymer ?
#
loop_
_entity_poly.entity_id
_entity_poly.type
_entity_poly.pdbx_seq_one_letter_code
_entity_poly.pdbx_strand_id
1 'polypeptide(L)'
;MKKKLMITLIFLLILIISVVVVFKLWEAGIFIFDRSADVSSNHVSWNGKEYSLTTGEYTEGRTIAKGKSGAWKINMVKEDPSRTFIVARSFLDQYLLVSDDYAIPTNGKITTISWNGTYITDEAFLNALATIEAEKVTTFTYETDGIYQLADNQHMRRLYFAYENCPVTTEFKGYMGKVNDEWVITTYISSNARNDDGSPKPYSVSCYKIPSEYWNLLSKYFS
;
A
#
# COMPACT_ATOMS: atom_id res chain seq x y z
N MET A 1 -33.42 -0.88 47.79
CA MET A 1 -32.90 -1.69 46.68
C MET A 1 -32.59 -0.84 45.44
N LYS A 2 -33.48 -0.04 44.90
CA LYS A 2 -33.28 0.74 43.64
C LYS A 2 -32.03 1.64 43.64
N LYS A 3 -31.73 2.33 44.76
CA LYS A 3 -30.57 3.24 44.86
C LYS A 3 -29.23 2.53 44.82
N LYS A 4 -29.10 1.36 45.44
CA LYS A 4 -27.86 0.51 45.35
C LYS A 4 -27.64 -0.02 43.93
N LEU A 5 -28.71 -0.46 43.26
CA LEU A 5 -28.65 -0.94 41.89
C LEU A 5 -28.21 0.17 40.95
N MET A 6 -28.74 1.39 41.08
CA MET A 6 -28.34 2.53 40.25
C MET A 6 -26.87 2.90 40.46
N ILE A 7 -26.36 2.89 41.68
CA ILE A 7 -24.92 3.13 41.96
C ILE A 7 -24.06 2.08 41.31
N THR A 8 -24.44 0.81 41.41
CA THR A 8 -23.68 -0.30 40.76
C THR A 8 -23.66 -0.16 39.22
N LEU A 9 -24.78 0.24 38.62
CA LEU A 9 -24.85 0.47 37.17
C LEU A 9 -23.96 1.64 36.73
N ILE A 10 -23.91 2.73 37.52
CA ILE A 10 -23.03 3.87 37.23
C ILE A 10 -21.55 3.44 37.32
N PHE A 11 -21.16 2.69 38.34
CA PHE A 11 -19.80 2.17 38.45
C PHE A 11 -19.42 1.26 37.29
N LEU A 12 -20.32 0.37 36.86
CA LEU A 12 -20.10 -0.48 35.73
C LEU A 12 -19.91 0.31 34.43
N LEU A 13 -20.73 1.33 34.21
CA LEU A 13 -20.62 2.21 33.06
C LEU A 13 -19.29 2.98 33.05
N ILE A 14 -18.84 3.51 34.17
CA ILE A 14 -17.55 4.20 34.28
C ILE A 14 -16.41 3.23 33.99
N LEU A 15 -16.48 2.00 34.48
CA LEU A 15 -15.47 0.96 34.23
C LEU A 15 -15.39 0.65 32.75
N ILE A 16 -16.52 0.46 32.07
CA ILE A 16 -16.57 0.19 30.62
C ILE A 16 -15.95 1.36 29.84
N ILE A 17 -16.34 2.58 30.15
CA ILE A 17 -15.80 3.78 29.50
C ILE A 17 -14.28 3.86 29.71
N SER A 18 -13.80 3.60 30.93
CA SER A 18 -12.37 3.62 31.22
C SER A 18 -11.60 2.57 30.43
N VAL A 19 -12.11 1.35 30.29
CA VAL A 19 -11.51 0.30 29.48
C VAL A 19 -11.45 0.70 28.01
N VAL A 20 -12.54 1.26 27.47
CA VAL A 20 -12.57 1.72 26.06
C VAL A 20 -11.56 2.85 25.84
N VAL A 21 -11.48 3.81 26.76
CA VAL A 21 -10.52 4.92 26.68
C VAL A 21 -9.07 4.40 26.73
N VAL A 22 -8.77 3.51 27.68
CA VAL A 22 -7.42 2.91 27.78
C VAL A 22 -7.07 2.13 26.50
N PHE A 23 -8.02 1.37 25.96
CA PHE A 23 -7.81 0.65 24.71
C PHE A 23 -7.53 1.59 23.52
N LYS A 24 -8.32 2.68 23.40
CA LYS A 24 -8.09 3.70 22.37
C LYS A 24 -6.75 4.42 22.52
N LEU A 25 -6.34 4.73 23.74
CA LEU A 25 -5.03 5.34 24.01
C LEU A 25 -3.89 4.35 23.70
N TRP A 26 -4.11 3.06 23.95
CA TRP A 26 -3.14 2.01 23.56
C TRP A 26 -3.04 1.84 22.05
N GLU A 27 -4.17 1.80 21.33
CA GLU A 27 -4.18 1.80 19.84
C GLU A 27 -3.46 3.04 19.27
N ALA A 28 -3.67 4.20 19.88
CA ALA A 28 -2.97 5.44 19.50
C ALA A 28 -1.47 5.44 19.85
N GLY A 29 -0.96 4.40 20.51
CA GLY A 29 0.43 4.28 20.91
C GLY A 29 0.87 5.21 22.04
N ILE A 30 -0.08 5.75 22.83
CA ILE A 30 0.24 6.69 23.94
C ILE A 30 0.97 5.94 25.06
N PHE A 31 0.63 4.69 25.30
CA PHE A 31 1.26 3.85 26.32
C PHE A 31 2.39 2.97 25.82
N ILE A 32 2.96 3.28 24.64
CA ILE A 32 4.14 2.56 24.17
C ILE A 32 5.38 3.10 24.89
N PHE A 33 5.97 2.27 25.71
CA PHE A 33 7.18 2.57 26.50
C PHE A 33 8.46 2.14 25.79
N ASP A 34 8.36 1.25 24.80
CA ASP A 34 9.51 0.85 23.98
C ASP A 34 9.98 2.05 23.13
N ARG A 35 11.19 2.52 23.43
CA ARG A 35 11.90 3.60 22.71
C ARG A 35 13.24 3.11 22.18
N SER A 36 13.34 1.83 21.87
CA SER A 36 14.58 1.19 21.45
C SER A 36 14.85 1.35 19.95
N ALA A 37 13.86 1.73 19.16
CA ALA A 37 14.05 1.85 17.72
C ALA A 37 15.02 2.99 17.37
N ASP A 38 16.06 2.67 16.63
CA ASP A 38 16.98 3.62 16.01
C ASP A 38 16.51 3.89 14.58
N VAL A 39 16.11 5.10 14.30
CA VAL A 39 15.48 5.46 13.03
C VAL A 39 16.35 6.47 12.30
N SER A 40 16.81 6.10 11.12
CA SER A 40 17.44 6.98 10.13
C SER A 40 16.52 7.14 8.91
N SER A 41 16.92 7.93 7.93
CA SER A 41 16.07 8.28 6.78
C SER A 41 15.57 7.09 5.97
N ASN A 42 16.32 5.98 5.91
CA ASN A 42 16.01 4.83 5.05
C ASN A 42 16.13 3.49 5.78
N HIS A 43 16.35 3.53 7.09
CA HIS A 43 16.70 2.34 7.85
C HIS A 43 16.21 2.42 9.28
N VAL A 44 15.78 1.30 9.83
CA VAL A 44 15.36 1.17 11.22
C VAL A 44 16.01 -0.05 11.84
N SER A 45 16.75 0.16 12.94
CA SER A 45 17.22 -0.92 13.82
C SER A 45 16.27 -1.04 14.99
N TRP A 46 15.61 -2.17 15.14
CA TRP A 46 14.64 -2.40 16.22
C TRP A 46 14.53 -3.87 16.58
N ASN A 47 14.51 -4.15 17.89
CA ASN A 47 14.32 -5.51 18.45
C ASN A 47 15.31 -6.54 17.89
N GLY A 48 16.57 -6.13 17.67
CA GLY A 48 17.62 -6.99 17.13
C GLY A 48 17.52 -7.32 15.65
N LYS A 49 16.63 -6.64 14.94
CA LYS A 49 16.48 -6.72 13.48
C LYS A 49 16.80 -5.39 12.82
N GLU A 50 17.30 -5.49 11.63
CA GLU A 50 17.53 -4.35 10.74
C GLU A 50 16.45 -4.33 9.65
N TYR A 51 15.99 -3.14 9.31
CA TYR A 51 14.91 -2.94 8.34
C TYR A 51 15.30 -1.87 7.33
N SER A 52 15.18 -2.18 6.07
CA SER A 52 15.47 -1.28 4.95
C SER A 52 14.21 -0.80 4.25
N LEU A 53 14.30 0.36 3.62
CA LEU A 53 13.21 0.98 2.88
C LEU A 53 12.72 0.06 1.76
N THR A 54 11.42 -0.07 1.65
CA THR A 54 10.75 -0.74 0.53
C THR A 54 9.54 0.05 0.06
N THR A 55 8.96 -0.36 -1.04
CA THR A 55 7.73 0.22 -1.59
C THR A 55 6.62 -0.81 -1.58
N GLY A 56 5.37 -0.37 -1.52
CA GLY A 56 4.21 -1.24 -1.56
C GLY A 56 2.98 -0.59 -0.96
N GLU A 57 1.86 -1.28 -1.08
CA GLU A 57 0.62 -0.90 -0.42
C GLU A 57 0.33 -1.86 0.73
N TYR A 58 -0.14 -1.31 1.84
CA TYR A 58 -0.35 -2.03 3.10
C TYR A 58 -1.42 -1.32 3.94
N THR A 59 -1.97 -2.04 4.89
CA THR A 59 -2.81 -1.45 5.93
C THR A 59 -1.98 -1.22 7.19
N GLU A 60 -1.88 0.05 7.59
CA GLU A 60 -1.17 0.41 8.81
C GLU A 60 -1.94 -0.09 10.04
N GLY A 61 -1.25 -0.79 10.93
CA GLY A 61 -1.75 -1.28 12.20
C GLY A 61 -1.37 -0.38 13.37
N ARG A 62 -1.44 -0.95 14.58
CA ARG A 62 -1.12 -0.21 15.81
C ARG A 62 0.36 0.11 15.94
N THR A 63 0.67 1.14 16.72
CA THR A 63 2.04 1.45 17.14
C THR A 63 2.58 0.36 18.08
N ILE A 64 3.79 -0.09 17.83
CA ILE A 64 4.48 -1.15 18.59
C ILE A 64 5.76 -0.67 19.27
N ALA A 65 6.39 0.38 18.76
CA ALA A 65 7.55 1.02 19.37
C ALA A 65 7.63 2.51 18.99
N LYS A 66 8.58 3.22 19.62
CA LYS A 66 8.95 4.60 19.28
C LYS A 66 10.43 4.70 19.02
N GLY A 67 10.80 5.61 18.14
CA GLY A 67 12.19 5.96 17.94
C GLY A 67 12.83 6.55 19.21
N LYS A 68 14.12 6.37 19.42
CA LYS A 68 14.89 6.92 20.55
C LYS A 68 14.69 8.43 20.70
N SER A 69 14.62 9.17 19.60
CA SER A 69 14.35 10.61 19.59
C SER A 69 12.91 10.97 20.00
N GLY A 70 12.00 10.02 20.02
CA GLY A 70 10.56 10.23 20.25
C GLY A 70 9.79 10.83 19.07
N ALA A 71 10.49 11.26 18.00
CA ALA A 71 9.85 11.84 16.81
C ALA A 71 9.19 10.80 15.92
N TRP A 72 9.65 9.56 15.97
CA TRP A 72 9.19 8.46 15.14
C TRP A 72 8.34 7.47 15.93
N LYS A 73 7.28 6.97 15.29
CA LYS A 73 6.50 5.82 15.73
C LYS A 73 6.79 4.65 14.81
N ILE A 74 6.92 3.47 15.38
CA ILE A 74 7.02 2.22 14.63
C ILE A 74 5.66 1.54 14.74
N ASN A 75 5.00 1.36 13.62
CA ASN A 75 3.70 0.72 13.52
C ASN A 75 3.86 -0.65 12.84
N MET A 76 3.04 -1.60 13.22
CA MET A 76 2.97 -2.86 12.51
C MET A 76 2.21 -2.70 11.20
N VAL A 77 2.45 -3.58 10.26
CA VAL A 77 1.55 -3.83 9.13
C VAL A 77 0.48 -4.80 9.64
N LYS A 78 -0.80 -4.51 9.37
CA LYS A 78 -1.93 -5.20 9.99
C LYS A 78 -1.98 -6.69 9.61
N GLU A 79 -1.63 -7.00 8.38
CA GLU A 79 -1.65 -8.33 7.80
C GLU A 79 -0.36 -9.13 8.09
N ASP A 80 0.62 -8.51 8.78
CA ASP A 80 1.92 -9.11 9.08
C ASP A 80 2.19 -9.22 10.59
N PRO A 81 1.66 -10.26 11.27
CA PRO A 81 1.93 -10.48 12.68
C PRO A 81 3.39 -10.82 13.00
N SER A 82 4.15 -11.29 12.01
CA SER A 82 5.57 -11.64 12.14
C SER A 82 6.48 -10.44 12.21
N ARG A 83 5.96 -9.25 11.83
CA ARG A 83 6.71 -8.01 11.76
C ARG A 83 7.89 -8.09 10.79
N THR A 84 7.70 -8.79 9.70
CA THR A 84 8.61 -8.79 8.56
C THR A 84 8.64 -7.41 7.91
N PHE A 85 7.46 -6.76 7.90
CA PHE A 85 7.31 -5.36 7.48
C PHE A 85 6.89 -4.50 8.67
N ILE A 86 7.43 -3.30 8.71
CA ILE A 86 7.05 -2.26 9.68
C ILE A 86 6.86 -0.93 8.97
N VAL A 87 6.17 -0.02 9.64
CA VAL A 87 5.98 1.36 9.17
C VAL A 87 6.63 2.30 10.13
N ALA A 88 7.62 3.05 9.69
CA ALA A 88 8.16 4.18 10.44
C ALA A 88 7.41 5.44 10.05
N ARG A 89 6.82 6.12 11.03
CA ARG A 89 6.00 7.31 10.81
C ARG A 89 6.42 8.46 11.73
N SER A 90 6.66 9.61 11.13
CA SER A 90 6.84 10.89 11.81
C SER A 90 5.63 11.81 11.57
N PHE A 91 5.75 13.08 11.92
CA PHE A 91 4.72 14.08 11.61
C PHE A 91 4.60 14.34 10.09
N LEU A 92 5.72 14.30 9.37
CA LEU A 92 5.78 14.64 7.94
C LEU A 92 5.98 13.42 7.04
N ASP A 93 6.65 12.38 7.53
CA ASP A 93 7.13 11.27 6.73
C ASP A 93 6.53 9.94 7.18
N GLN A 94 6.38 9.05 6.21
CA GLN A 94 5.94 7.67 6.42
C GLN A 94 6.71 6.75 5.48
N TYR A 95 7.34 5.73 6.04
CA TYR A 95 8.15 4.77 5.31
C TYR A 95 7.68 3.36 5.60
N LEU A 96 7.48 2.58 4.55
CA LEU A 96 7.37 1.13 4.65
C LEU A 96 8.79 0.54 4.64
N LEU A 97 9.08 -0.34 5.58
CA LEU A 97 10.37 -1.00 5.69
C LEU A 97 10.16 -2.51 5.80
N VAL A 98 11.12 -3.25 5.27
CA VAL A 98 11.17 -4.71 5.32
C VAL A 98 12.41 -5.16 6.07
N SER A 99 12.29 -6.24 6.85
CA SER A 99 13.42 -6.84 7.55
C SER A 99 14.47 -7.33 6.58
N ASP A 100 15.75 -7.02 6.82
CA ASP A 100 16.86 -7.33 5.91
C ASP A 100 17.11 -8.85 5.77
N ASP A 101 16.58 -9.65 6.69
CA ASP A 101 16.61 -11.10 6.63
C ASP A 101 15.49 -11.71 5.75
N TYR A 102 14.61 -10.89 5.17
CA TYR A 102 13.50 -11.34 4.34
C TYR A 102 13.70 -11.00 2.86
N ALA A 103 13.69 -12.03 2.04
CA ALA A 103 13.67 -11.86 0.58
C ALA A 103 12.22 -11.69 0.09
N ILE A 104 11.88 -10.51 -0.41
CA ILE A 104 10.56 -10.25 -0.99
C ILE A 104 10.38 -11.14 -2.23
N PRO A 105 9.33 -11.99 -2.28
CA PRO A 105 9.04 -12.75 -3.48
C PRO A 105 8.69 -11.84 -4.66
N THR A 106 9.26 -12.09 -5.82
CA THR A 106 9.02 -11.35 -7.07
C THR A 106 8.41 -12.22 -8.17
N ASN A 107 8.15 -13.48 -7.87
CA ASN A 107 7.55 -14.45 -8.77
C ASN A 107 6.75 -15.49 -7.97
N GLY A 108 5.98 -16.31 -8.68
CA GLY A 108 5.17 -17.36 -8.07
C GLY A 108 3.68 -17.07 -8.19
N LYS A 109 2.89 -17.70 -7.31
CA LYS A 109 1.43 -17.50 -7.28
C LYS A 109 1.10 -16.11 -6.74
N ILE A 110 0.38 -15.32 -7.54
CA ILE A 110 -0.18 -14.04 -7.08
C ILE A 110 -1.35 -14.34 -6.12
N THR A 111 -1.33 -13.74 -4.95
CA THR A 111 -2.34 -13.93 -3.90
C THR A 111 -3.20 -12.71 -3.69
N THR A 112 -2.69 -11.56 -3.99
CA THR A 112 -3.40 -10.28 -3.81
C THR A 112 -2.93 -9.29 -4.85
N ILE A 113 -3.87 -8.51 -5.35
CA ILE A 113 -3.60 -7.34 -6.16
C ILE A 113 -4.11 -6.13 -5.40
N SER A 114 -3.29 -5.10 -5.29
CA SER A 114 -3.72 -3.78 -4.85
C SER A 114 -3.81 -2.83 -6.03
N TRP A 115 -4.94 -2.18 -6.16
CA TRP A 115 -5.19 -1.13 -7.12
C TRP A 115 -5.77 0.08 -6.40
N ASN A 116 -4.95 1.13 -6.26
CA ASN A 116 -5.30 2.36 -5.57
C ASN A 116 -5.92 2.12 -4.17
N GLY A 117 -5.31 1.25 -3.38
CA GLY A 117 -5.77 0.91 -2.03
C GLY A 117 -6.93 -0.10 -1.95
N THR A 118 -7.45 -0.55 -3.09
CA THR A 118 -8.42 -1.65 -3.14
C THR A 118 -7.69 -2.98 -3.25
N TYR A 119 -7.87 -3.86 -2.28
CA TYR A 119 -7.25 -5.18 -2.26
C TYR A 119 -8.19 -6.23 -2.86
N ILE A 120 -7.70 -6.94 -3.87
CA ILE A 120 -8.44 -7.92 -4.64
C ILE A 120 -7.79 -9.29 -4.44
N THR A 121 -8.58 -10.26 -3.97
CA THR A 121 -8.18 -11.64 -3.73
C THR A 121 -9.03 -12.64 -4.53
N ASP A 122 -9.89 -12.16 -5.44
CA ASP A 122 -10.70 -13.00 -6.32
C ASP A 122 -9.79 -13.82 -7.24
N GLU A 123 -9.83 -15.14 -7.11
CA GLU A 123 -8.90 -16.04 -7.79
C GLU A 123 -9.04 -15.98 -9.31
N ALA A 124 -10.26 -15.82 -9.83
CA ALA A 124 -10.48 -15.69 -11.28
C ALA A 124 -9.81 -14.40 -11.82
N PHE A 125 -9.92 -13.31 -11.05
CA PHE A 125 -9.30 -12.04 -11.40
C PHE A 125 -7.77 -12.11 -11.32
N LEU A 126 -7.21 -12.73 -10.25
CA LEU A 126 -5.77 -12.91 -10.09
C LEU A 126 -5.18 -13.72 -11.24
N ASN A 127 -5.84 -14.82 -11.64
CA ASN A 127 -5.40 -15.66 -12.74
C ASN A 127 -5.49 -14.93 -14.08
N ALA A 128 -6.55 -14.15 -14.32
CA ALA A 128 -6.68 -13.34 -15.53
C ALA A 128 -5.53 -12.32 -15.65
N LEU A 129 -5.23 -11.57 -14.60
CA LEU A 129 -4.12 -10.60 -14.62
C LEU A 129 -2.74 -11.27 -14.71
N ALA A 130 -2.54 -12.41 -14.08
CA ALA A 130 -1.30 -13.17 -14.22
C ALA A 130 -1.06 -13.59 -15.68
N THR A 131 -2.09 -14.04 -16.36
CA THR A 131 -2.02 -14.40 -17.81
C THR A 131 -1.71 -13.17 -18.66
N ILE A 132 -2.42 -12.06 -18.46
CA ILE A 132 -2.19 -10.81 -19.21
C ILE A 132 -0.75 -10.32 -19.01
N GLU A 133 -0.24 -10.32 -17.80
CA GLU A 133 1.12 -9.88 -17.49
C GLU A 133 2.17 -10.78 -18.16
N ALA A 134 1.96 -12.10 -18.16
CA ALA A 134 2.89 -13.05 -18.75
C ALA A 134 2.92 -12.99 -20.27
N GLU A 135 1.77 -12.85 -20.89
CA GLU A 135 1.65 -12.91 -22.35
C GLU A 135 2.02 -11.60 -23.05
N LYS A 136 1.81 -10.43 -22.38
CA LYS A 136 2.06 -9.09 -22.97
C LYS A 136 1.53 -8.98 -24.40
N VAL A 137 0.28 -9.39 -24.59
CA VAL A 137 -0.33 -9.81 -25.87
C VAL A 137 -0.29 -8.73 -26.94
N THR A 138 -0.42 -7.46 -26.57
CA THR A 138 -0.44 -6.35 -27.56
C THR A 138 0.20 -5.11 -26.94
N THR A 139 1.07 -4.45 -27.71
CA THR A 139 1.68 -3.19 -27.32
C THR A 139 1.30 -2.10 -28.31
N PHE A 140 0.91 -0.94 -27.83
CA PHE A 140 0.77 0.26 -28.66
C PHE A 140 1.44 1.46 -27.98
N THR A 141 1.82 2.43 -28.79
CA THR A 141 2.40 3.66 -28.32
C THR A 141 1.31 4.73 -28.21
N TYR A 142 1.21 5.33 -27.07
CA TYR A 142 0.31 6.45 -26.80
C TYR A 142 1.14 7.74 -26.72
N GLU A 143 0.81 8.71 -27.58
CA GLU A 143 1.42 10.03 -27.55
C GLU A 143 0.56 10.97 -26.70
N THR A 144 1.17 11.67 -25.78
CA THR A 144 0.50 12.61 -24.89
C THR A 144 1.26 13.91 -24.78
N ASP A 145 0.54 15.01 -24.71
CA ASP A 145 1.09 16.36 -24.53
C ASP A 145 1.64 16.61 -23.12
N GLY A 146 1.71 15.59 -22.30
CA GLY A 146 2.30 15.64 -20.96
C GLY A 146 1.74 14.58 -20.01
N ILE A 147 2.55 14.31 -18.98
CA ILE A 147 2.34 13.36 -17.91
C ILE A 147 0.97 13.42 -17.28
N TYR A 148 0.51 14.64 -17.07
CA TYR A 148 -0.70 14.91 -16.30
C TYR A 148 -1.95 14.41 -17.00
N GLN A 149 -1.95 14.31 -18.32
CA GLN A 149 -3.13 13.80 -19.04
C GLN A 149 -3.38 12.31 -18.85
N LEU A 150 -2.33 11.48 -18.71
CA LEU A 150 -2.51 10.07 -18.33
C LEU A 150 -2.77 9.89 -16.82
N ALA A 151 -2.17 10.74 -15.99
CA ALA A 151 -2.39 10.73 -14.55
C ALA A 151 -3.69 11.43 -14.13
N ASP A 152 -4.06 12.50 -14.80
CA ASP A 152 -5.34 13.22 -14.66
C ASP A 152 -6.49 12.51 -15.37
N ASN A 153 -6.21 11.64 -16.31
CA ASN A 153 -7.19 10.64 -16.72
C ASN A 153 -7.52 9.83 -15.49
N GLN A 154 -8.59 10.20 -14.79
CA GLN A 154 -9.04 9.74 -13.46
C GLN A 154 -9.10 8.21 -13.30
N HIS A 155 -8.65 7.49 -14.30
CA HIS A 155 -8.80 6.06 -14.48
C HIS A 155 -7.48 5.27 -14.46
N MET A 156 -6.30 5.92 -14.51
CA MET A 156 -5.01 5.22 -14.41
C MET A 156 -4.54 5.16 -12.97
N ARG A 157 -4.41 3.98 -12.40
CA ARG A 157 -4.04 3.76 -11.00
C ARG A 157 -2.86 2.81 -10.89
N ARG A 158 -2.07 2.97 -9.85
CA ARG A 158 -0.95 2.09 -9.53
C ARG A 158 -1.45 0.68 -9.27
N LEU A 159 -0.76 -0.28 -9.85
CA LEU A 159 -1.03 -1.70 -9.72
C LEU A 159 0.14 -2.36 -8.99
N TYR A 160 -0.14 -3.01 -7.87
CA TYR A 160 0.83 -3.77 -7.10
C TYR A 160 0.37 -5.20 -6.94
N PHE A 161 1.32 -6.13 -6.97
CA PHE A 161 1.09 -7.54 -6.73
C PHE A 161 1.71 -7.98 -5.40
N ALA A 162 1.04 -8.91 -4.71
CA ALA A 162 1.64 -9.74 -3.68
C ALA A 162 1.70 -11.17 -4.17
N TYR A 163 2.85 -11.80 -3.97
CA TYR A 163 3.02 -13.23 -4.20
C TYR A 163 2.77 -14.01 -2.92
N GLU A 164 2.62 -15.32 -3.08
CA GLU A 164 2.45 -16.23 -1.95
C GLU A 164 3.54 -16.02 -0.90
N ASN A 165 3.14 -16.02 0.37
CA ASN A 165 3.99 -15.73 1.54
C ASN A 165 4.48 -14.28 1.68
N CYS A 166 3.95 -13.33 0.92
CA CYS A 166 4.21 -11.92 1.10
C CYS A 166 2.95 -11.20 1.63
N PRO A 167 2.96 -10.65 2.85
CA PRO A 167 1.78 -10.01 3.45
C PRO A 167 1.50 -8.60 2.92
N VAL A 168 2.36 -8.09 2.06
CA VAL A 168 2.30 -6.73 1.51
C VAL A 168 2.38 -6.80 0.00
N THR A 169 1.62 -5.95 -0.69
CA THR A 169 1.70 -5.84 -2.15
C THR A 169 2.88 -4.96 -2.52
N THR A 170 4.05 -5.57 -2.69
CA THR A 170 5.32 -4.87 -2.86
C THR A 170 5.76 -4.71 -4.31
N GLU A 171 5.31 -5.58 -5.20
CA GLU A 171 5.75 -5.54 -6.57
C GLU A 171 4.91 -4.60 -7.42
N PHE A 172 5.48 -3.45 -7.77
CA PHE A 172 4.88 -2.51 -8.69
C PHE A 172 4.89 -3.06 -10.12
N LYS A 173 3.72 -3.25 -10.70
CA LYS A 173 3.53 -3.77 -12.08
C LYS A 173 3.29 -2.69 -13.10
N GLY A 174 3.00 -1.50 -12.67
CA GLY A 174 2.70 -0.38 -13.55
C GLY A 174 1.43 0.34 -13.16
N TYR A 175 0.82 0.93 -14.14
CA TYR A 175 -0.45 1.64 -14.01
C TYR A 175 -1.47 0.99 -14.93
N MET A 176 -2.65 0.71 -14.42
CA MET A 176 -3.75 0.12 -15.17
C MET A 176 -4.94 1.06 -15.21
N GLY A 177 -5.60 1.11 -16.34
CA GLY A 177 -6.77 1.94 -16.54
C GLY A 177 -7.24 1.96 -17.99
N LYS A 178 -8.05 2.96 -18.35
CA LYS A 178 -8.57 3.10 -19.71
C LYS A 178 -7.89 4.24 -20.46
N VAL A 179 -7.54 3.96 -21.71
CA VAL A 179 -7.09 4.94 -22.69
C VAL A 179 -7.93 4.74 -23.95
N ASN A 180 -8.63 5.77 -24.39
CA ASN A 180 -9.55 5.68 -25.54
C ASN A 180 -10.56 4.54 -25.41
N ASP A 181 -11.16 4.37 -24.22
CA ASP A 181 -12.10 3.30 -23.85
C ASP A 181 -11.54 1.88 -23.86
N GLU A 182 -10.23 1.69 -24.09
CA GLU A 182 -9.56 0.42 -24.03
C GLU A 182 -8.80 0.25 -22.71
N TRP A 183 -8.90 -0.92 -22.10
CA TRP A 183 -8.11 -1.24 -20.91
C TRP A 183 -6.67 -1.51 -21.28
N VAL A 184 -5.75 -0.86 -20.57
CA VAL A 184 -4.31 -0.95 -20.79
C VAL A 184 -3.52 -1.04 -19.51
N ILE A 185 -2.32 -1.62 -19.58
CA ILE A 185 -1.29 -1.52 -18.55
C ILE A 185 -0.09 -0.79 -19.16
N THR A 186 0.48 0.16 -18.43
CA THR A 186 1.72 0.83 -18.79
C THR A 186 2.69 0.82 -17.63
N THR A 187 3.95 0.55 -17.90
CA THR A 187 5.00 0.55 -16.86
C THR A 187 5.51 1.96 -16.53
N TYR A 188 5.15 2.93 -17.34
CA TYR A 188 5.67 4.29 -17.23
C TYR A 188 4.60 5.34 -17.53
N ILE A 189 4.45 6.34 -16.67
CA ILE A 189 3.49 7.44 -16.86
C ILE A 189 4.20 8.79 -17.08
N SER A 190 5.52 8.89 -16.86
CA SER A 190 6.13 10.19 -16.71
C SER A 190 7.45 10.39 -17.42
N SER A 191 7.57 11.48 -18.19
CA SER A 191 8.85 12.18 -18.31
C SER A 191 8.64 13.68 -18.07
N ASN A 192 9.43 14.27 -17.17
CA ASN A 192 9.56 15.73 -17.03
C ASN A 192 10.46 16.32 -18.13
N ALA A 193 10.64 15.61 -19.24
CA ALA A 193 11.45 16.08 -20.34
C ALA A 193 10.85 17.37 -20.91
N ARG A 194 11.70 18.38 -21.05
CA ARG A 194 11.35 19.66 -21.68
C ARG A 194 12.20 19.85 -22.92
N ASN A 195 11.66 20.55 -23.89
CA ASN A 195 12.43 21.06 -25.01
C ASN A 195 13.37 22.18 -24.51
N ASP A 196 14.32 22.59 -25.34
CA ASP A 196 15.27 23.67 -25.02
C ASP A 196 14.58 25.00 -24.75
N ASP A 197 13.39 25.22 -25.27
CA ASP A 197 12.52 26.39 -25.04
C ASP A 197 11.69 26.30 -23.74
N GLY A 198 11.86 25.20 -22.97
CA GLY A 198 11.13 24.96 -21.73
C GLY A 198 9.73 24.40 -21.90
N SER A 199 9.24 24.22 -23.14
CA SER A 199 7.94 23.58 -23.41
C SER A 199 7.96 22.09 -23.06
N PRO A 200 6.81 21.48 -22.69
CA PRO A 200 6.71 20.05 -22.48
C PRO A 200 7.13 19.28 -23.74
N LYS A 201 7.98 18.28 -23.58
CA LYS A 201 8.37 17.41 -24.68
C LYS A 201 7.33 16.31 -24.85
N PRO A 202 6.72 16.16 -26.03
CA PRO A 202 5.85 15.02 -26.31
C PRO A 202 6.62 13.72 -26.12
N TYR A 203 6.00 12.73 -25.53
CA TYR A 203 6.63 11.43 -25.38
C TYR A 203 5.63 10.30 -25.64
N SER A 204 6.17 9.21 -26.12
CA SER A 204 5.41 7.98 -26.35
C SER A 204 5.49 7.09 -25.14
N VAL A 205 4.34 6.57 -24.70
CA VAL A 205 4.23 5.61 -23.62
C VAL A 205 3.81 4.28 -24.22
N SER A 206 4.60 3.26 -23.97
CA SER A 206 4.23 1.88 -24.37
C SER A 206 3.18 1.35 -23.42
N CYS A 207 2.03 1.04 -23.95
CA CYS A 207 0.93 0.44 -23.22
C CYS A 207 0.69 -0.99 -23.71
N TYR A 208 0.42 -1.88 -22.77
CA TYR A 208 -0.01 -3.25 -23.05
C TYR A 208 -1.53 -3.30 -23.04
N LYS A 209 -2.11 -3.63 -24.17
CA LYS A 209 -3.57 -3.71 -24.30
C LYS A 209 -4.09 -4.98 -23.64
N ILE A 210 -5.10 -4.82 -22.80
CA ILE A 210 -5.76 -5.95 -22.15
C ILE A 210 -6.83 -6.50 -23.11
N PRO A 211 -6.81 -7.81 -23.41
CA PRO A 211 -7.80 -8.43 -24.29
C PRO A 211 -9.24 -8.20 -23.80
N SER A 212 -10.17 -8.00 -24.74
CA SER A 212 -11.55 -7.60 -24.45
C SER A 212 -12.35 -8.64 -23.65
N GLU A 213 -11.98 -9.91 -23.72
CA GLU A 213 -12.60 -10.98 -22.92
C GLU A 213 -12.46 -10.76 -21.40
N TYR A 214 -11.46 -10.00 -20.96
CA TYR A 214 -11.23 -9.66 -19.55
C TYR A 214 -11.95 -8.38 -19.10
N TRP A 215 -12.50 -7.58 -20.00
CA TRP A 215 -13.02 -6.25 -19.66
C TRP A 215 -14.19 -6.26 -18.68
N ASN A 216 -15.06 -7.25 -18.79
CA ASN A 216 -16.18 -7.39 -17.84
C ASN A 216 -15.68 -7.67 -16.42
N LEU A 217 -14.61 -8.47 -16.30
CA LEU A 217 -14.00 -8.78 -15.02
C LEU A 217 -13.33 -7.54 -14.42
N LEU A 218 -12.58 -6.79 -15.24
CA LEU A 218 -11.96 -5.53 -14.85
C LEU A 218 -12.99 -4.50 -14.40
N SER A 219 -14.07 -4.33 -15.14
CA SER A 219 -15.14 -3.37 -14.82
C SER A 219 -15.84 -3.65 -13.49
N LYS A 220 -15.78 -4.88 -12.98
CA LYS A 220 -16.29 -5.24 -11.64
C LYS A 220 -15.53 -4.53 -10.52
N TYR A 221 -14.22 -4.30 -10.70
CA TYR A 221 -13.33 -3.74 -9.68
C TYR A 221 -12.90 -2.30 -9.97
N PHE A 222 -12.99 -1.85 -11.21
CA PHE A 222 -12.39 -0.61 -11.70
C PHE A 222 -13.38 0.32 -12.42
N SER A 223 -14.64 0.23 -12.03
CA SER A 223 -15.70 1.12 -12.54
C SER A 223 -15.70 2.49 -11.87
#